data_f8050a66be6541ba6121fb91d97a887a
#
_entry.id   f8050a66be6541ba6121fb91d97a887a
#
_cell.length_a   1.000
_cell.length_b   1.000
_cell.length_c   1.000
_cell.angle_alpha   90.00
_cell.angle_beta   90.00
_cell.angle_gamma   90.00
#
_symmetry.space_group_name_H-M   'P 1'
#
loop_
_entity.id
_entity.type
_entity.pdbx_description
1 polymer ?
#
loop_
_entity_poly.entity_id
_entity_poly.type
_entity_poly.pdbx_seq_one_letter_code
_entity_poly.pdbx_strand_id
1 'polypeptide(L)'
;MGAPENHDDVSAVPIFLVGSERSGTTMLRLMLDHHPQIAFNQESEFFVTRISDAGDFPQLDAYRKFLSEDRVFRHSGFSIDETLGYRALLNDFLRQKRARLGKSIVGATVHYDFRKLRYVWPRAKYIYLFRDGRDVAISVVQMGWAGNEYVAANTWLSAEAEWSQVRKTLMPAEWIEVRYEDLTEDPRCQLRRICDFAGVEYSERMFDYVKTSTYSWPDPKNNHKWRRTMPRKRLQLLEARLGPQLQERGYEMSSAQVARPGRVRDAWLSVQSRLGIFRFRIVHFGLGLVIAETLSRRLGLPGMNLAARRAIDRIIDRNLK
;
A
#
# COMPACT_ATOMS: atom_id res chain seq x y z
N MET A 1 28.59 31.83 -4.15
CA MET A 1 27.33 32.22 -4.83
C MET A 1 27.00 31.05 -5.77
N GLY A 2 26.24 30.08 -5.27
CA GLY A 2 25.73 28.96 -6.08
C GLY A 2 24.49 29.43 -6.84
N ALA A 3 24.46 29.17 -8.14
CA ALA A 3 23.29 29.44 -8.96
C ALA A 3 22.10 28.66 -8.41
N PRO A 4 20.86 29.18 -8.45
CA PRO A 4 19.69 28.43 -8.09
C PRO A 4 19.52 27.30 -9.09
N GLU A 5 19.59 26.05 -8.63
CA GLU A 5 19.20 24.87 -9.40
C GLU A 5 17.73 24.99 -9.79
N ASN A 6 17.51 25.34 -11.03
CA ASN A 6 16.19 25.41 -11.65
C ASN A 6 15.75 23.97 -11.97
N HIS A 7 15.27 23.24 -10.95
CA HIS A 7 14.80 21.83 -11.06
C HIS A 7 13.28 21.71 -11.05
N ASP A 8 12.58 22.70 -11.58
CA ASP A 8 11.10 22.66 -11.74
C ASP A 8 10.67 22.11 -13.09
N ASP A 9 11.32 21.10 -13.63
CA ASP A 9 10.78 20.34 -14.77
C ASP A 9 10.09 19.06 -14.34
N VAL A 10 9.10 19.17 -13.44
CA VAL A 10 8.03 18.19 -13.30
C VAL A 10 6.85 18.71 -14.11
N SER A 11 6.93 18.59 -15.41
CA SER A 11 5.84 18.95 -16.32
C SER A 11 4.55 18.13 -16.14
N ALA A 12 4.54 17.15 -15.23
CA ALA A 12 3.37 16.37 -14.87
C ALA A 12 3.26 16.22 -13.34
N VAL A 13 2.16 16.72 -12.79
CA VAL A 13 1.77 16.49 -11.39
C VAL A 13 1.56 14.99 -11.18
N PRO A 14 2.31 14.30 -10.30
CA PRO A 14 2.13 12.88 -10.09
C PRO A 14 0.80 12.56 -9.38
N ILE A 15 0.25 11.38 -9.68
CA ILE A 15 -0.95 10.86 -9.02
C ILE A 15 -0.55 9.69 -8.12
N PHE A 16 -0.86 9.76 -6.84
CA PHE A 16 -0.60 8.66 -5.91
C PHE A 16 -1.89 7.92 -5.57
N LEU A 17 -1.86 6.59 -5.75
CA LEU A 17 -2.88 5.69 -5.23
C LEU A 17 -2.49 5.33 -3.80
N VAL A 18 -3.28 5.76 -2.86
CA VAL A 18 -3.05 5.55 -1.43
C VAL A 18 -4.24 4.86 -0.78
N GLY A 19 -4.02 4.24 0.35
CA GLY A 19 -5.04 3.51 1.09
C GLY A 19 -4.44 2.31 1.82
N SER A 20 -5.28 1.66 2.62
CA SER A 20 -4.84 0.47 3.33
C SER A 20 -4.39 -0.63 2.37
N GLU A 21 -3.29 -1.29 2.68
CA GLU A 21 -2.98 -2.57 2.05
C GLU A 21 -4.23 -3.49 2.09
N ARG A 22 -4.39 -4.34 1.10
CA ARG A 22 -5.52 -5.28 0.95
C ARG A 22 -6.87 -4.63 0.64
N SER A 23 -6.90 -3.34 0.32
CA SER A 23 -8.12 -2.65 -0.14
C SER A 23 -8.39 -2.76 -1.65
N GLY A 24 -7.58 -3.52 -2.40
CA GLY A 24 -7.73 -3.68 -3.86
C GLY A 24 -6.86 -2.73 -4.68
N THR A 25 -5.88 -2.09 -4.07
CA THR A 25 -4.94 -1.15 -4.71
C THR A 25 -4.20 -1.77 -5.88
N THR A 26 -3.79 -3.03 -5.81
CA THR A 26 -3.13 -3.72 -6.93
C THR A 26 -4.04 -3.81 -8.16
N MET A 27 -5.33 -4.13 -7.98
CA MET A 27 -6.29 -4.19 -9.08
C MET A 27 -6.47 -2.82 -9.74
N LEU A 28 -6.73 -1.77 -8.94
CA LEU A 28 -6.89 -0.42 -9.48
C LEU A 28 -5.60 0.09 -10.14
N ARG A 29 -4.44 -0.18 -9.55
CA ARG A 29 -3.13 0.13 -10.14
C ARG A 29 -2.96 -0.49 -11.53
N LEU A 30 -3.32 -1.78 -11.66
CA LEU A 30 -3.25 -2.48 -12.95
C LEU A 30 -4.16 -1.84 -13.98
N MET A 31 -5.39 -1.46 -13.60
CA MET A 31 -6.30 -0.71 -14.46
C MET A 31 -5.69 0.63 -14.91
N LEU A 32 -5.12 1.39 -13.97
CA LEU A 32 -4.47 2.67 -14.26
C LEU A 32 -3.26 2.51 -15.18
N ASP A 33 -2.40 1.50 -14.93
CA ASP A 33 -1.21 1.26 -15.76
C ASP A 33 -1.53 0.77 -17.17
N HIS A 34 -2.73 0.22 -17.42
CA HIS A 34 -3.21 -0.15 -18.76
C HIS A 34 -3.91 0.99 -19.51
N HIS A 35 -4.16 2.13 -18.85
CA HIS A 35 -4.68 3.30 -19.54
C HIS A 35 -3.65 3.83 -20.54
N PRO A 36 -4.06 4.26 -21.77
CA PRO A 36 -3.11 4.71 -22.81
C PRO A 36 -2.19 5.86 -22.39
N GLN A 37 -2.66 6.75 -21.52
CA GLN A 37 -1.95 7.97 -21.12
C GLN A 37 -1.39 7.92 -19.70
N ILE A 38 -1.71 6.90 -18.86
CA ILE A 38 -1.30 6.83 -17.46
C ILE A 38 -0.27 5.71 -17.27
N ALA A 39 0.95 6.06 -16.86
CA ALA A 39 1.97 5.15 -16.41
C ALA A 39 1.89 5.04 -14.89
N PHE A 40 1.61 3.84 -14.35
CA PHE A 40 1.40 3.69 -12.92
C PHE A 40 2.38 2.66 -12.32
N ASN A 41 3.21 3.11 -11.38
CA ASN A 41 4.18 2.21 -10.74
C ASN A 41 3.51 1.36 -9.66
N GLN A 42 4.12 0.22 -9.40
CA GLN A 42 3.72 -0.65 -8.30
C GLN A 42 3.94 0.03 -6.93
N GLU A 43 3.87 -0.73 -5.87
CA GLU A 43 4.16 -0.30 -4.52
C GLU A 43 5.49 0.46 -4.48
N SER A 44 5.50 1.65 -3.88
CA SER A 44 6.64 2.58 -3.95
C SER A 44 6.88 3.25 -2.60
N GLU A 45 6.76 2.50 -1.53
CA GLU A 45 7.00 2.95 -0.16
C GLU A 45 8.43 3.49 0.04
N PHE A 46 9.37 3.04 -0.79
CA PHE A 46 10.73 3.56 -0.78
C PHE A 46 10.81 5.08 -1.07
N PHE A 47 9.78 5.68 -1.66
CA PHE A 47 9.68 7.13 -1.81
C PHE A 47 9.61 7.87 -0.47
N VAL A 48 9.04 7.27 0.56
CA VAL A 48 8.71 7.94 1.82
C VAL A 48 9.36 7.32 3.06
N THR A 49 9.70 6.04 3.02
CA THR A 49 10.16 5.25 4.18
C THR A 49 11.36 5.87 4.91
N ARG A 50 12.20 6.64 4.24
CA ARG A 50 13.40 7.24 4.81
C ARG A 50 13.28 8.73 5.11
N ILE A 51 12.14 9.33 4.81
CA ILE A 51 11.85 10.72 5.22
C ILE A 51 11.47 10.70 6.71
N SER A 52 12.04 11.63 7.50
CA SER A 52 11.66 11.79 8.90
C SER A 52 10.21 12.29 9.04
N ASP A 53 9.65 12.20 10.24
CA ASP A 53 8.30 12.75 10.49
C ASP A 53 8.28 14.28 10.43
N ALA A 54 9.43 14.92 10.63
CA ALA A 54 9.61 16.36 10.49
C ALA A 54 9.79 16.80 9.02
N GLY A 55 9.97 15.84 8.08
CA GLY A 55 10.17 16.12 6.67
C GLY A 55 11.63 16.18 6.21
N ASP A 56 12.57 15.80 7.09
CA ASP A 56 13.99 15.76 6.73
C ASP A 56 14.26 14.61 5.78
N PHE A 57 15.03 14.86 4.73
CA PHE A 57 15.45 13.85 3.78
C PHE A 57 16.65 13.05 4.30
N PRO A 58 16.75 11.77 3.96
CA PRO A 58 17.88 10.95 4.37
C PRO A 58 19.18 11.42 3.71
N GLN A 59 20.31 11.06 4.33
CA GLN A 59 21.61 11.16 3.67
C GLN A 59 21.60 10.31 2.39
N LEU A 60 22.05 10.88 1.27
CA LEU A 60 21.86 10.33 -0.06
C LEU A 60 22.52 8.94 -0.25
N ASP A 61 23.74 8.78 0.27
CA ASP A 61 24.44 7.47 0.18
C ASP A 61 23.77 6.37 0.99
N ALA A 62 23.24 6.74 2.17
CA ALA A 62 22.46 5.81 2.99
C ALA A 62 21.14 5.42 2.29
N TYR A 63 20.54 6.37 1.57
CA TYR A 63 19.32 6.10 0.80
C TYR A 63 19.60 5.23 -0.41
N ARG A 64 20.65 5.48 -1.18
CA ARG A 64 21.08 4.63 -2.31
C ARG A 64 21.36 3.20 -1.87
N LYS A 65 22.08 3.04 -0.75
CA LYS A 65 22.30 1.73 -0.15
C LYS A 65 20.98 1.05 0.23
N PHE A 66 20.06 1.76 0.87
CA PHE A 66 18.72 1.24 1.17
C PHE A 66 18.00 0.75 -0.09
N LEU A 67 17.99 1.54 -1.17
CA LEU A 67 17.36 1.17 -2.44
C LEU A 67 17.96 -0.11 -3.02
N SER A 68 19.28 -0.28 -2.98
CA SER A 68 19.96 -1.48 -3.48
C SER A 68 19.60 -2.76 -2.72
N GLU A 69 19.15 -2.63 -1.47
CA GLU A 69 18.72 -3.73 -0.60
C GLU A 69 17.20 -3.94 -0.63
N ASP A 70 16.42 -2.92 -1.02
CA ASP A 70 14.97 -2.99 -1.03
C ASP A 70 14.43 -3.88 -2.16
N ARG A 71 13.59 -4.86 -1.80
CA ARG A 71 13.06 -5.83 -2.75
C ARG A 71 12.18 -5.18 -3.81
N VAL A 72 11.30 -4.26 -3.39
CA VAL A 72 10.34 -3.61 -4.31
C VAL A 72 11.08 -2.73 -5.30
N PHE A 73 12.06 -1.95 -4.83
CA PHE A 73 12.90 -1.14 -5.71
C PHE A 73 13.65 -2.01 -6.73
N ARG A 74 14.28 -3.10 -6.32
CA ARG A 74 15.00 -4.01 -7.24
C ARG A 74 14.12 -4.59 -8.34
N HIS A 75 12.81 -4.79 -8.08
CA HIS A 75 11.85 -5.27 -9.07
C HIS A 75 11.21 -4.14 -9.90
N SER A 76 11.42 -2.87 -9.54
CA SER A 76 10.89 -1.72 -10.29
C SER A 76 11.57 -1.54 -11.66
N GLY A 77 12.79 -2.04 -11.80
CA GLY A 77 13.65 -1.83 -12.95
C GLY A 77 14.16 -0.39 -13.08
N PHE A 78 14.11 0.41 -12.02
CA PHE A 78 14.70 1.75 -12.01
C PHE A 78 16.21 1.70 -11.89
N SER A 79 16.88 2.62 -12.57
CA SER A 79 18.30 2.91 -12.39
C SER A 79 18.49 4.10 -11.45
N ILE A 80 19.54 4.06 -10.66
CA ILE A 80 19.93 5.16 -9.76
C ILE A 80 20.92 6.05 -10.51
N ASP A 81 20.55 7.30 -10.73
CA ASP A 81 21.50 8.32 -11.20
C ASP A 81 22.22 8.90 -9.97
N GLU A 82 23.52 8.64 -9.86
CA GLU A 82 24.35 9.05 -8.73
C GLU A 82 24.64 10.55 -8.68
N THR A 83 24.33 11.28 -9.74
CA THR A 83 24.54 12.73 -9.80
C THR A 83 23.38 13.51 -9.19
N LEU A 84 22.22 12.88 -9.01
CA LEU A 84 20.99 13.54 -8.56
C LEU A 84 20.88 13.62 -7.03
N GLY A 85 20.40 14.75 -6.54
CA GLY A 85 19.95 14.90 -5.16
C GLY A 85 18.64 14.17 -4.88
N TYR A 86 18.23 14.06 -3.61
CA TYR A 86 17.12 13.21 -3.18
C TYR A 86 15.82 13.45 -3.95
N ARG A 87 15.32 14.70 -4.02
CA ARG A 87 14.07 15.04 -4.73
C ARG A 87 14.19 14.78 -6.24
N ALA A 88 15.31 15.15 -6.84
CA ALA A 88 15.57 14.94 -8.26
C ALA A 88 15.62 13.46 -8.61
N LEU A 89 16.21 12.62 -7.75
CA LEU A 89 16.26 11.17 -7.91
C LEU A 89 14.86 10.54 -7.87
N LEU A 90 13.99 10.96 -6.94
CA LEU A 90 12.61 10.44 -6.89
C LEU A 90 11.79 10.88 -8.11
N ASN A 91 11.97 12.11 -8.59
CA ASN A 91 11.36 12.58 -9.83
C ASN A 91 11.88 11.79 -11.03
N ASP A 92 13.17 11.44 -11.04
CA ASP A 92 13.77 10.64 -12.09
C ASP A 92 13.15 9.23 -12.16
N PHE A 93 12.86 8.58 -11.04
CA PHE A 93 12.16 7.29 -11.04
C PHE A 93 10.79 7.38 -11.70
N LEU A 94 10.01 8.42 -11.40
CA LEU A 94 8.73 8.64 -12.06
C LEU A 94 8.91 8.95 -13.56
N ARG A 95 9.91 9.74 -13.92
CA ARG A 95 10.27 10.03 -15.32
C ARG A 95 10.66 8.77 -16.08
N GLN A 96 11.47 7.88 -15.47
CA GLN A 96 11.85 6.59 -16.06
C GLN A 96 10.62 5.72 -16.34
N LYS A 97 9.66 5.62 -15.40
CA LYS A 97 8.40 4.88 -15.61
C LYS A 97 7.60 5.47 -16.75
N ARG A 98 7.43 6.79 -16.78
CA ARG A 98 6.70 7.51 -17.81
C ARG A 98 7.33 7.31 -19.20
N ALA A 99 8.65 7.51 -19.30
CA ALA A 99 9.39 7.40 -20.57
C ALA A 99 9.38 5.97 -21.11
N ARG A 100 9.53 4.97 -20.24
CA ARG A 100 9.52 3.54 -20.63
C ARG A 100 8.20 3.13 -21.30
N LEU A 101 7.09 3.74 -20.95
CA LEU A 101 5.78 3.45 -21.49
C LEU A 101 5.29 4.48 -22.53
N GLY A 102 6.02 5.58 -22.74
CA GLY A 102 5.63 6.66 -23.68
C GLY A 102 4.33 7.35 -23.25
N LYS A 103 4.05 7.47 -21.95
CA LYS A 103 2.77 8.01 -21.44
C LYS A 103 2.95 9.42 -20.86
N SER A 104 1.87 10.20 -20.77
CA SER A 104 1.91 11.60 -20.35
C SER A 104 1.77 11.79 -18.83
N ILE A 105 0.97 10.97 -18.16
CA ILE A 105 0.72 11.00 -16.72
C ILE A 105 1.50 9.88 -16.03
N VAL A 106 1.98 10.15 -14.83
CA VAL A 106 2.67 9.14 -14.01
C VAL A 106 2.11 9.11 -12.61
N GLY A 107 2.08 7.92 -12.03
CA GLY A 107 1.67 7.70 -10.65
C GLY A 107 2.35 6.50 -10.02
N ALA A 108 2.09 6.32 -8.73
CA ALA A 108 2.59 5.20 -7.95
C ALA A 108 1.64 4.84 -6.81
N THR A 109 1.73 3.59 -6.32
CA THR A 109 0.99 3.15 -5.14
C THR A 109 1.83 3.31 -3.88
N VAL A 110 1.24 3.87 -2.81
CA VAL A 110 1.89 4.02 -1.49
C VAL A 110 0.85 3.76 -0.39
N HIS A 111 1.11 2.80 0.52
CA HIS A 111 0.15 2.34 1.52
C HIS A 111 0.34 2.95 2.91
N TYR A 112 1.54 3.39 3.23
CA TYR A 112 1.85 3.99 4.53
C TYR A 112 2.83 5.16 4.39
N ASP A 113 2.87 6.02 5.39
CA ASP A 113 3.66 7.26 5.38
C ASP A 113 3.38 8.16 4.16
N PHE A 114 2.22 7.97 3.48
CA PHE A 114 1.88 8.73 2.27
C PHE A 114 1.65 10.22 2.53
N ARG A 115 1.47 10.66 3.77
CA ARG A 115 1.53 12.07 4.16
C ARG A 115 2.87 12.72 3.80
N LYS A 116 3.96 11.93 3.81
CA LYS A 116 5.31 12.40 3.50
C LYS A 116 5.54 12.66 2.01
N LEU A 117 4.67 12.16 1.14
CA LEU A 117 4.72 12.45 -0.30
C LEU A 117 4.70 13.96 -0.58
N ARG A 118 3.99 14.74 0.24
CA ARG A 118 3.92 16.19 0.08
C ARG A 118 5.24 16.93 0.33
N TYR A 119 6.17 16.35 1.08
CA TYR A 119 7.51 16.91 1.25
C TYR A 119 8.30 16.85 -0.06
N VAL A 120 8.01 15.89 -0.93
CA VAL A 120 8.65 15.76 -2.24
C VAL A 120 7.79 16.41 -3.34
N TRP A 121 6.49 16.13 -3.33
CA TRP A 121 5.53 16.58 -4.34
C TRP A 121 4.38 17.38 -3.71
N PRO A 122 4.57 18.67 -3.40
CA PRO A 122 3.55 19.48 -2.71
C PRO A 122 2.22 19.57 -3.45
N ARG A 123 2.23 19.42 -4.79
CA ARG A 123 1.06 19.53 -5.67
C ARG A 123 0.53 18.17 -6.15
N ALA A 124 1.02 17.07 -5.61
CA ALA A 124 0.57 15.74 -5.99
C ALA A 124 -0.94 15.57 -5.85
N LYS A 125 -1.54 14.78 -6.74
CA LYS A 125 -2.92 14.33 -6.65
C LYS A 125 -3.02 12.98 -5.97
N TYR A 126 -4.13 12.72 -5.28
CA TYR A 126 -4.33 11.50 -4.49
C TYR A 126 -5.61 10.77 -4.90
N ILE A 127 -5.51 9.49 -5.18
CA ILE A 127 -6.65 8.57 -5.27
C ILE A 127 -6.62 7.75 -3.99
N TYR A 128 -7.56 7.99 -3.08
CA TYR A 128 -7.70 7.20 -1.87
C TYR A 128 -8.67 6.05 -2.10
N LEU A 129 -8.15 4.81 -2.13
CA LEU A 129 -8.95 3.61 -2.25
C LEU A 129 -9.20 3.02 -0.85
N PHE A 130 -10.46 2.95 -0.45
CA PHE A 130 -10.88 2.35 0.82
C PHE A 130 -11.84 1.17 0.61
N ARG A 131 -11.87 0.29 1.58
CA ARG A 131 -12.66 -0.93 1.59
C ARG A 131 -13.19 -1.20 2.99
N ASP A 132 -14.22 -2.06 3.12
CA ASP A 132 -14.69 -2.54 4.42
C ASP A 132 -13.52 -3.10 5.26
N GLY A 133 -13.25 -2.46 6.41
CA GLY A 133 -12.14 -2.81 7.30
C GLY A 133 -12.19 -4.25 7.81
N ARG A 134 -13.38 -4.86 7.82
CA ARG A 134 -13.55 -6.28 8.20
C ARG A 134 -12.99 -7.21 7.13
N ASP A 135 -13.21 -6.90 5.86
CA ASP A 135 -12.62 -7.66 4.75
C ASP A 135 -11.12 -7.45 4.63
N VAL A 136 -10.63 -6.23 4.89
CA VAL A 136 -9.20 -5.94 4.97
C VAL A 136 -8.56 -6.79 6.07
N ALA A 137 -9.13 -6.81 7.28
CA ALA A 137 -8.59 -7.59 8.40
C ALA A 137 -8.51 -9.09 8.09
N ILE A 138 -9.53 -9.67 7.45
CA ILE A 138 -9.51 -11.07 6.97
C ILE A 138 -8.34 -11.28 6.01
N SER A 139 -8.21 -10.39 5.02
CA SER A 139 -7.15 -10.51 4.01
C SER A 139 -5.74 -10.38 4.59
N VAL A 140 -5.53 -9.49 5.56
CA VAL A 140 -4.26 -9.31 6.28
C VAL A 140 -3.87 -10.58 7.05
N VAL A 141 -4.85 -11.25 7.71
CA VAL A 141 -4.60 -12.54 8.39
C VAL A 141 -4.25 -13.63 7.38
N GLN A 142 -4.93 -13.69 6.24
CA GLN A 142 -4.65 -14.66 5.18
C GLN A 142 -3.23 -14.51 4.60
N MET A 143 -2.70 -13.29 4.56
CA MET A 143 -1.31 -13.01 4.16
C MET A 143 -0.28 -13.33 5.24
N GLY A 144 -0.71 -13.71 6.46
CA GLY A 144 0.20 -13.97 7.58
C GLY A 144 0.83 -12.71 8.19
N TRP A 145 0.30 -11.52 7.89
CA TRP A 145 0.80 -10.27 8.45
C TRP A 145 0.25 -9.99 9.86
N ALA A 146 -0.85 -10.65 10.20
CA ALA A 146 -1.37 -10.73 11.56
C ALA A 146 -1.89 -12.14 11.82
N GLY A 147 -1.92 -12.55 13.09
CA GLY A 147 -2.39 -13.87 13.48
C GLY A 147 -3.88 -13.89 13.89
N ASN A 148 -4.53 -12.74 13.97
CA ASN A 148 -5.97 -12.62 14.18
C ASN A 148 -6.48 -11.29 13.63
N GLU A 149 -7.78 -11.21 13.36
CA GLU A 149 -8.42 -10.05 12.72
C GLU A 149 -8.44 -8.81 13.62
N TYR A 150 -8.46 -8.98 14.93
CA TYR A 150 -8.43 -7.87 15.88
C TYR A 150 -7.14 -7.05 15.75
N VAL A 151 -6.00 -7.71 15.65
CA VAL A 151 -4.70 -7.04 15.43
C VAL A 151 -4.57 -6.58 13.97
N ALA A 152 -5.07 -7.37 13.01
CA ALA A 152 -5.07 -7.03 11.59
C ALA A 152 -5.83 -5.72 11.29
N ALA A 153 -6.83 -5.38 12.08
CA ALA A 153 -7.57 -4.11 11.97
C ALA A 153 -6.67 -2.87 12.00
N ASN A 154 -5.48 -2.96 12.63
CA ASN A 154 -4.54 -1.84 12.71
C ASN A 154 -4.10 -1.37 11.32
N THR A 155 -3.94 -2.26 10.35
CA THR A 155 -3.55 -1.91 8.98
C THR A 155 -4.56 -0.94 8.37
N TRP A 156 -5.85 -1.24 8.53
CA TRP A 156 -6.92 -0.35 8.06
C TRP A 156 -7.01 0.94 8.88
N LEU A 157 -7.03 0.82 10.21
CA LEU A 157 -7.15 1.99 11.11
C LEU A 157 -6.02 3.00 10.92
N SER A 158 -4.79 2.53 10.71
CA SER A 158 -3.63 3.40 10.46
C SER A 158 -3.77 4.18 9.16
N ALA A 159 -4.20 3.53 8.08
CA ALA A 159 -4.42 4.18 6.79
C ALA A 159 -5.57 5.21 6.86
N GLU A 160 -6.67 4.88 7.56
CA GLU A 160 -7.79 5.80 7.78
C GLU A 160 -7.37 7.04 8.59
N ALA A 161 -6.60 6.81 9.66
CA ALA A 161 -6.09 7.90 10.49
C ALA A 161 -5.14 8.81 9.70
N GLU A 162 -4.23 8.24 8.91
CA GLU A 162 -3.30 8.99 8.08
C GLU A 162 -4.05 9.76 6.98
N TRP A 163 -5.00 9.11 6.29
CA TRP A 163 -5.81 9.78 5.28
C TRP A 163 -6.63 10.94 5.84
N SER A 164 -7.24 10.75 7.01
CA SER A 164 -7.98 11.83 7.68
C SER A 164 -7.11 13.06 7.95
N GLN A 165 -5.82 12.89 8.21
CA GLN A 165 -4.86 14.00 8.38
C GLN A 165 -4.50 14.62 7.03
N VAL A 166 -4.11 13.81 6.05
CA VAL A 166 -3.68 14.27 4.73
C VAL A 166 -4.80 15.03 4.03
N ARG A 167 -6.00 14.49 4.01
CA ARG A 167 -7.16 15.11 3.36
C ARG A 167 -7.44 16.54 3.81
N LYS A 168 -7.20 16.83 5.10
CA LYS A 168 -7.39 18.19 5.66
C LYS A 168 -6.41 19.23 5.08
N THR A 169 -5.31 18.78 4.50
CA THR A 169 -4.27 19.64 3.92
C THR A 169 -4.38 19.78 2.42
N LEU A 170 -5.28 19.04 1.79
CA LEU A 170 -5.48 18.99 0.34
C LEU A 170 -6.63 19.90 -0.10
N MET A 171 -6.48 20.50 -1.29
CA MET A 171 -7.59 21.17 -1.95
C MET A 171 -8.56 20.14 -2.58
N PRO A 172 -9.84 20.48 -2.76
CA PRO A 172 -10.83 19.54 -3.33
C PRO A 172 -10.44 18.93 -4.69
N ALA A 173 -9.66 19.66 -5.50
CA ALA A 173 -9.18 19.18 -6.81
C ALA A 173 -7.95 18.28 -6.73
N GLU A 174 -7.34 18.11 -5.55
CA GLU A 174 -6.11 17.33 -5.37
C GLU A 174 -6.40 15.88 -4.93
N TRP A 175 -7.65 15.52 -4.66
CA TRP A 175 -7.97 14.17 -4.21
C TRP A 175 -9.34 13.67 -4.68
N ILE A 176 -9.45 12.34 -4.77
CA ILE A 176 -10.70 11.61 -4.97
C ILE A 176 -10.72 10.39 -4.06
N GLU A 177 -11.87 10.10 -3.46
CA GLU A 177 -12.11 8.84 -2.74
C GLU A 177 -12.84 7.85 -3.65
N VAL A 178 -12.37 6.59 -3.62
CA VAL A 178 -12.96 5.47 -4.35
C VAL A 178 -13.22 4.34 -3.36
N ARG A 179 -14.46 3.87 -3.31
CA ARG A 179 -14.84 2.72 -2.50
C ARG A 179 -14.60 1.44 -3.31
N TYR A 180 -13.94 0.46 -2.72
CA TYR A 180 -13.63 -0.81 -3.39
C TYR A 180 -14.89 -1.54 -3.87
N GLU A 181 -15.93 -1.53 -3.04
CA GLU A 181 -17.21 -2.18 -3.34
C GLU A 181 -17.84 -1.54 -4.59
N ASP A 182 -17.86 -0.20 -4.68
CA ASP A 182 -18.38 0.51 -5.86
C ASP A 182 -17.52 0.22 -7.11
N LEU A 183 -16.19 0.14 -6.93
CA LEU A 183 -15.27 -0.20 -8.03
C LEU A 183 -15.51 -1.62 -8.56
N THR A 184 -15.94 -2.56 -7.71
CA THR A 184 -16.22 -3.92 -8.15
C THR A 184 -17.64 -4.11 -8.69
N GLU A 185 -18.60 -3.30 -8.24
CA GLU A 185 -19.99 -3.32 -8.71
C GLU A 185 -20.18 -2.59 -10.05
N ASP A 186 -19.62 -1.40 -10.18
CA ASP A 186 -19.61 -0.63 -11.43
C ASP A 186 -18.21 -0.06 -11.73
N PRO A 187 -17.30 -0.90 -12.22
CA PRO A 187 -15.92 -0.48 -12.47
C PRO A 187 -15.83 0.61 -13.55
N ARG A 188 -16.73 0.61 -14.54
CA ARG A 188 -16.70 1.61 -15.61
C ARG A 188 -17.05 2.99 -15.09
N CYS A 189 -18.06 3.12 -14.26
CA CYS A 189 -18.44 4.38 -13.64
C CYS A 189 -17.29 4.92 -12.77
N GLN A 190 -16.69 4.09 -11.93
CA GLN A 190 -15.60 4.53 -11.05
C GLN A 190 -14.34 4.90 -11.86
N LEU A 191 -14.01 4.17 -12.91
CA LEU A 191 -12.86 4.48 -13.75
C LEU A 191 -13.06 5.77 -14.57
N ARG A 192 -14.29 6.08 -15.03
CA ARG A 192 -14.60 7.40 -15.66
C ARG A 192 -14.35 8.53 -14.67
N ARG A 193 -14.86 8.44 -13.44
CA ARG A 193 -14.61 9.44 -12.39
C ARG A 193 -13.11 9.63 -12.12
N ILE A 194 -12.34 8.55 -12.11
CA ILE A 194 -10.88 8.62 -11.92
C ILE A 194 -10.19 9.25 -13.13
N CYS A 195 -10.61 8.94 -14.34
CA CYS A 195 -10.07 9.55 -15.57
C CYS A 195 -10.37 11.05 -15.63
N ASP A 196 -11.58 11.47 -15.28
CA ASP A 196 -11.97 12.88 -15.17
C ASP A 196 -11.08 13.61 -14.15
N PHE A 197 -10.86 13.00 -12.98
CA PHE A 197 -9.96 13.53 -11.96
C PHE A 197 -8.51 13.63 -12.45
N ALA A 198 -8.04 12.63 -13.22
CA ALA A 198 -6.70 12.62 -13.80
C ALA A 198 -6.56 13.59 -14.97
N GLY A 199 -7.66 14.06 -15.57
CA GLY A 199 -7.68 14.93 -16.73
C GLY A 199 -7.43 14.19 -18.04
N VAL A 200 -7.92 12.94 -18.18
CA VAL A 200 -7.82 12.10 -19.38
C VAL A 200 -9.18 11.52 -19.76
N GLU A 201 -9.34 11.17 -21.02
CA GLU A 201 -10.52 10.44 -21.47
C GLU A 201 -10.51 8.98 -20.98
N TYR A 202 -11.67 8.45 -20.63
CA TYR A 202 -11.82 7.07 -20.25
C TYR A 202 -11.44 6.10 -21.39
N SER A 203 -10.83 4.98 -21.07
CA SER A 203 -10.45 3.94 -22.03
C SER A 203 -10.78 2.53 -21.52
N GLU A 204 -11.47 1.73 -22.34
CA GLU A 204 -11.73 0.29 -22.06
C GLU A 204 -10.42 -0.53 -21.95
N ARG A 205 -9.30 -0.05 -22.49
CA ARG A 205 -7.98 -0.70 -22.34
C ARG A 205 -7.55 -0.84 -20.88
N MET A 206 -8.13 -0.08 -19.98
CA MET A 206 -7.90 -0.24 -18.54
C MET A 206 -8.24 -1.65 -18.04
N PHE A 207 -9.05 -2.41 -18.76
CA PHE A 207 -9.36 -3.81 -18.42
C PHE A 207 -8.43 -4.83 -19.08
N ASP A 208 -7.52 -4.42 -19.94
CA ASP A 208 -6.58 -5.33 -20.60
C ASP A 208 -5.61 -6.02 -19.61
N TYR A 209 -5.51 -5.52 -18.37
CA TYR A 209 -4.73 -6.16 -17.32
C TYR A 209 -5.13 -7.62 -17.07
N VAL A 210 -6.38 -7.99 -17.32
CA VAL A 210 -6.87 -9.38 -17.19
C VAL A 210 -6.14 -10.33 -18.13
N LYS A 211 -5.65 -9.83 -19.28
CA LYS A 211 -4.90 -10.61 -20.27
C LYS A 211 -3.41 -10.75 -19.93
N THR A 212 -2.88 -9.85 -19.10
CA THR A 212 -1.43 -9.70 -18.86
C THR A 212 -1.02 -9.95 -17.42
N SER A 213 -1.97 -10.20 -16.52
CA SER A 213 -1.73 -10.44 -15.10
C SER A 213 -2.50 -11.64 -14.60
N THR A 214 -2.22 -12.05 -13.36
CA THR A 214 -2.97 -13.11 -12.66
C THR A 214 -4.29 -12.61 -12.04
N TYR A 215 -4.57 -11.32 -12.18
CA TYR A 215 -5.79 -10.71 -11.65
C TYR A 215 -6.96 -10.87 -12.62
N SER A 216 -8.08 -11.38 -12.11
CA SER A 216 -9.33 -11.50 -12.85
C SER A 216 -10.11 -10.19 -12.88
N TRP A 217 -11.19 -10.18 -13.65
CA TRP A 217 -12.17 -9.09 -13.69
C TRP A 217 -12.65 -8.72 -12.27
N PRO A 218 -13.01 -7.42 -12.02
CA PRO A 218 -13.60 -7.02 -10.75
C PRO A 218 -14.83 -7.88 -10.43
N ASP A 219 -14.84 -8.51 -9.25
CA ASP A 219 -15.91 -9.43 -8.87
C ASP A 219 -16.57 -8.97 -7.56
N PRO A 220 -17.83 -8.51 -7.60
CA PRO A 220 -18.59 -8.12 -6.40
C PRO A 220 -18.72 -9.23 -5.36
N LYS A 221 -18.55 -10.51 -5.73
CA LYS A 221 -18.51 -11.63 -4.78
C LYS A 221 -17.38 -11.51 -3.76
N ASN A 222 -16.38 -10.65 -4.04
CA ASN A 222 -15.30 -10.34 -3.12
C ASN A 222 -15.70 -9.31 -2.05
N ASN A 223 -16.86 -8.66 -2.20
CA ASN A 223 -17.40 -7.72 -1.22
C ASN A 223 -18.03 -8.46 -0.04
N HIS A 224 -17.89 -7.88 1.14
CA HIS A 224 -18.51 -8.36 2.36
C HIS A 224 -18.27 -9.85 2.66
N LYS A 225 -17.05 -10.35 2.36
CA LYS A 225 -16.65 -11.74 2.67
C LYS A 225 -16.83 -12.09 4.13
N TRP A 226 -16.65 -11.11 5.02
CA TRP A 226 -16.82 -11.25 6.45
C TRP A 226 -18.19 -11.82 6.84
N ARG A 227 -19.26 -11.49 6.10
CA ARG A 227 -20.63 -12.00 6.36
C ARG A 227 -20.71 -13.52 6.26
N ARG A 228 -19.92 -14.13 5.37
CA ARG A 228 -19.93 -15.56 5.08
C ARG A 228 -18.85 -16.35 5.82
N THR A 229 -17.75 -15.69 6.20
CA THR A 229 -16.55 -16.40 6.66
C THR A 229 -16.21 -16.15 8.12
N MET A 230 -16.75 -15.09 8.74
CA MET A 230 -16.34 -14.69 10.08
C MET A 230 -17.33 -15.17 11.16
N PRO A 231 -16.88 -15.97 12.15
CA PRO A 231 -17.73 -16.34 13.28
C PRO A 231 -18.18 -15.12 14.09
N ARG A 232 -19.42 -15.12 14.57
CA ARG A 232 -20.05 -13.99 15.26
C ARG A 232 -19.19 -13.39 16.39
N LYS A 233 -18.57 -14.20 17.23
CA LYS A 233 -17.72 -13.72 18.35
C LYS A 233 -16.48 -12.98 17.88
N ARG A 234 -15.87 -13.43 16.77
CA ARG A 234 -14.71 -12.74 16.16
C ARG A 234 -15.13 -11.45 15.50
N LEU A 235 -16.27 -11.45 14.81
CA LEU A 235 -16.83 -10.27 14.18
C LEU A 235 -17.15 -9.18 15.21
N GLN A 236 -17.82 -9.52 16.31
CA GLN A 236 -18.10 -8.59 17.39
C GLN A 236 -16.82 -7.95 17.97
N LEU A 237 -15.78 -8.76 18.16
CA LEU A 237 -14.50 -8.27 18.66
C LEU A 237 -13.80 -7.33 17.67
N LEU A 238 -13.85 -7.66 16.38
CA LEU A 238 -13.31 -6.84 15.31
C LEU A 238 -14.07 -5.51 15.19
N GLU A 239 -15.40 -5.56 15.17
CA GLU A 239 -16.26 -4.37 15.12
C GLU A 239 -16.10 -3.46 16.33
N ALA A 240 -15.89 -4.03 17.54
CA ALA A 240 -15.56 -3.24 18.72
C ALA A 240 -14.24 -2.45 18.55
N ARG A 241 -13.29 -2.95 17.74
CA ARG A 241 -12.03 -2.26 17.45
C ARG A 241 -12.18 -1.23 16.33
N LEU A 242 -12.81 -1.60 15.21
CA LEU A 242 -13.02 -0.72 14.06
C LEU A 242 -13.98 0.44 14.38
N GLY A 243 -15.01 0.16 15.20
CA GLY A 243 -15.93 1.08 15.81
C GLY A 243 -16.39 2.25 14.96
N PRO A 244 -16.18 3.48 15.47
CA PRO A 244 -16.71 4.70 14.82
C PRO A 244 -16.20 4.89 13.39
N GLN A 245 -14.93 4.58 13.12
CA GLN A 245 -14.34 4.77 11.78
C GLN A 245 -15.05 3.93 10.71
N LEU A 246 -15.52 2.73 11.06
CA LEU A 246 -16.28 1.90 10.13
C LEU A 246 -17.62 2.57 9.76
N GLN A 247 -18.31 3.18 10.75
CA GLN A 247 -19.54 3.91 10.53
C GLN A 247 -19.33 5.21 9.77
N GLU A 248 -18.25 5.95 10.07
CA GLU A 248 -17.86 7.17 9.34
C GLU A 248 -17.62 6.90 7.85
N ARG A 249 -17.21 5.68 7.51
CA ARG A 249 -17.06 5.21 6.12
C ARG A 249 -18.36 4.67 5.51
N GLY A 250 -19.48 4.75 6.22
CA GLY A 250 -20.79 4.32 5.74
C GLY A 250 -21.00 2.81 5.76
N TYR A 251 -20.21 2.06 6.55
CA TYR A 251 -20.41 0.62 6.73
C TYR A 251 -21.28 0.35 7.93
N GLU A 252 -22.34 -0.43 7.72
CA GLU A 252 -23.24 -0.86 8.78
C GLU A 252 -22.58 -1.84 9.74
N MET A 253 -22.85 -1.69 11.04
CA MET A 253 -22.45 -2.65 12.06
C MET A 253 -23.36 -3.88 12.01
N SER A 254 -22.78 -5.07 12.14
CA SER A 254 -23.53 -6.34 12.07
C SER A 254 -24.25 -6.68 13.38
N SER A 255 -23.85 -6.07 14.49
CA SER A 255 -24.33 -6.40 15.83
C SER A 255 -24.42 -5.15 16.71
N ALA A 256 -25.22 -5.26 17.78
CA ALA A 256 -25.22 -4.27 18.84
C ALA A 256 -23.79 -4.04 19.37
N GLN A 257 -23.51 -2.79 19.76
CA GLN A 257 -22.20 -2.37 20.26
C GLN A 257 -21.66 -3.34 21.31
N VAL A 258 -20.51 -3.90 21.04
CA VAL A 258 -19.75 -4.70 22.00
C VAL A 258 -18.66 -3.81 22.60
N ALA A 259 -18.55 -3.84 23.92
CA ALA A 259 -17.49 -3.10 24.61
C ALA A 259 -16.09 -3.56 24.11
N ARG A 260 -15.18 -2.60 23.96
CA ARG A 260 -13.78 -2.91 23.64
C ARG A 260 -13.19 -3.84 24.71
N PRO A 261 -12.34 -4.79 24.34
CA PRO A 261 -11.70 -5.66 25.31
C PRO A 261 -10.83 -4.85 26.28
N GLY A 262 -10.86 -5.25 27.57
CA GLY A 262 -9.97 -4.66 28.56
C GLY A 262 -8.50 -4.94 28.24
N ARG A 263 -7.57 -4.23 28.88
CA ARG A 263 -6.12 -4.27 28.64
C ARG A 263 -5.52 -5.68 28.63
N VAL A 264 -5.95 -6.54 29.54
CA VAL A 264 -5.45 -7.93 29.64
C VAL A 264 -5.81 -8.74 28.40
N ARG A 265 -7.07 -8.62 27.95
CA ARG A 265 -7.54 -9.32 26.75
C ARG A 265 -6.89 -8.76 25.47
N ASP A 266 -6.65 -7.47 25.41
CA ASP A 266 -5.93 -6.82 24.31
C ASP A 266 -4.48 -7.31 24.21
N ALA A 267 -3.77 -7.38 25.35
CA ALA A 267 -2.44 -7.96 25.43
C ALA A 267 -2.42 -9.43 24.99
N TRP A 268 -3.39 -10.24 25.44
CA TRP A 268 -3.53 -11.63 25.02
C TRP A 268 -3.75 -11.78 23.52
N LEU A 269 -4.64 -10.97 22.92
CA LEU A 269 -4.87 -10.96 21.47
C LEU A 269 -3.59 -10.62 20.69
N SER A 270 -2.77 -9.70 21.23
CA SER A 270 -1.49 -9.35 20.64
C SER A 270 -0.48 -10.52 20.70
N VAL A 271 -0.43 -11.25 21.81
CA VAL A 271 0.40 -12.47 21.95
C VAL A 271 -0.09 -13.56 20.99
N GLN A 272 -1.39 -13.82 20.97
CA GLN A 272 -2.00 -14.77 20.05
C GLN A 272 -1.67 -14.43 18.59
N SER A 273 -1.71 -13.15 18.22
CA SER A 273 -1.35 -12.70 16.87
C SER A 273 0.12 -12.99 16.54
N ARG A 274 1.05 -12.74 17.45
CA ARG A 274 2.48 -13.06 17.25
C ARG A 274 2.70 -14.55 17.04
N LEU A 275 2.04 -15.39 17.83
CA LEU A 275 2.10 -16.85 17.67
C LEU A 275 1.52 -17.29 16.33
N GLY A 276 0.41 -16.68 15.89
CA GLY A 276 -0.19 -16.93 14.59
C GLY A 276 0.73 -16.59 13.43
N ILE A 277 1.37 -15.41 13.47
CA ILE A 277 2.39 -15.01 12.49
C ILE A 277 3.57 -16.00 12.48
N PHE A 278 4.08 -16.38 13.64
CA PHE A 278 5.20 -17.33 13.75
C PHE A 278 4.86 -18.68 13.13
N ARG A 279 3.65 -19.22 13.45
CA ARG A 279 3.15 -20.47 12.85
C ARG A 279 3.01 -20.34 11.33
N PHE A 280 2.43 -19.24 10.83
CA PHE A 280 2.31 -18.98 9.39
C PHE A 280 3.68 -19.01 8.72
N ARG A 281 4.66 -18.31 9.29
CA ARG A 281 6.02 -18.24 8.75
C ARG A 281 6.71 -19.62 8.71
N ILE A 282 6.55 -20.44 9.76
CA ILE A 282 7.10 -21.79 9.76
C ILE A 282 6.50 -22.64 8.63
N VAL A 283 5.18 -22.57 8.45
CA VAL A 283 4.47 -23.34 7.41
C VAL A 283 4.92 -22.92 6.00
N HIS A 284 5.11 -21.60 5.76
CA HIS A 284 5.40 -21.10 4.41
C HIS A 284 6.89 -21.04 4.09
N PHE A 285 7.77 -20.80 5.04
CA PHE A 285 9.21 -20.61 4.83
C PHE A 285 10.08 -21.70 5.45
N GLY A 286 9.51 -22.55 6.28
CA GLY A 286 10.25 -23.58 7.03
C GLY A 286 10.90 -23.05 8.30
N LEU A 287 10.98 -23.91 9.31
CA LEU A 287 11.48 -23.59 10.66
C LEU A 287 12.93 -23.06 10.61
N GLY A 288 13.79 -23.67 9.82
CA GLY A 288 15.21 -23.30 9.74
C GLY A 288 15.44 -21.86 9.28
N LEU A 289 14.74 -21.41 8.21
CA LEU A 289 14.85 -20.03 7.72
C LEU A 289 14.28 -19.02 8.71
N VAL A 290 13.16 -19.35 9.36
CA VAL A 290 12.53 -18.46 10.35
C VAL A 290 13.44 -18.28 11.57
N ILE A 291 14.09 -19.36 12.05
CA ILE A 291 15.05 -19.29 13.14
C ILE A 291 16.29 -18.50 12.70
N ALA A 292 16.87 -18.79 11.55
CA ALA A 292 18.07 -18.12 11.05
C ALA A 292 17.86 -16.61 10.91
N GLU A 293 16.73 -16.17 10.33
CA GLU A 293 16.39 -14.74 10.21
C GLU A 293 16.19 -14.10 11.58
N THR A 294 15.48 -14.78 12.50
CA THR A 294 15.17 -14.22 13.81
C THR A 294 16.42 -14.11 14.68
N LEU A 295 17.28 -15.15 14.72
CA LEU A 295 18.51 -15.15 15.49
C LEU A 295 19.54 -14.17 14.93
N SER A 296 19.75 -14.17 13.61
CA SER A 296 20.73 -13.25 13.00
C SER A 296 20.37 -11.79 13.23
N ARG A 297 19.07 -11.46 13.21
CA ARG A 297 18.58 -10.12 13.53
C ARG A 297 18.83 -9.75 15.00
N ARG A 298 18.56 -10.68 15.94
CA ARG A 298 18.77 -10.45 17.39
C ARG A 298 20.26 -10.36 17.78
N LEU A 299 21.11 -11.14 17.11
CA LEU A 299 22.54 -11.19 17.38
C LEU A 299 23.33 -10.13 16.59
N GLY A 300 22.66 -9.28 15.81
CA GLY A 300 23.31 -8.23 15.01
C GLY A 300 24.25 -8.78 13.93
N LEU A 301 23.89 -9.89 13.28
CA LEU A 301 24.68 -10.53 12.23
C LEU A 301 24.14 -10.14 10.83
N PRO A 302 24.53 -8.97 10.28
CA PRO A 302 23.87 -8.40 9.09
C PRO A 302 23.99 -9.28 7.84
N GLY A 303 25.13 -9.92 7.61
CA GLY A 303 25.35 -10.78 6.45
C GLY A 303 24.43 -12.02 6.45
N MET A 304 24.32 -12.70 7.59
CA MET A 304 23.43 -13.87 7.73
C MET A 304 21.96 -13.47 7.68
N ASN A 305 21.60 -12.30 8.26
CA ASN A 305 20.23 -11.77 8.17
C ASN A 305 19.83 -11.47 6.73
N LEU A 306 20.71 -10.82 5.98
CA LEU A 306 20.49 -10.52 4.55
C LEU A 306 20.34 -11.80 3.70
N ALA A 307 21.16 -12.81 3.96
CA ALA A 307 21.07 -14.10 3.27
C ALA A 307 19.73 -14.80 3.54
N ALA A 308 19.30 -14.84 4.83
CA ALA A 308 18.01 -15.43 5.22
C ALA A 308 16.84 -14.66 4.59
N ARG A 309 16.86 -13.32 4.60
CA ARG A 309 15.85 -12.48 3.96
C ARG A 309 15.76 -12.75 2.45
N ARG A 310 16.90 -12.77 1.76
CA ARG A 310 16.93 -13.08 0.32
C ARG A 310 16.40 -14.48 0.00
N ALA A 311 16.56 -15.45 0.91
CA ALA A 311 16.00 -16.78 0.74
C ALA A 311 14.46 -16.76 0.92
N ILE A 312 13.95 -16.00 1.88
CA ILE A 312 12.51 -15.77 2.07
C ILE A 312 11.91 -15.03 0.86
N ASP A 313 12.55 -13.96 0.39
CA ASP A 313 12.13 -13.21 -0.80
C ASP A 313 11.97 -14.11 -2.03
N ARG A 314 12.92 -15.02 -2.27
CA ARG A 314 12.83 -16.00 -3.37
C ARG A 314 11.61 -16.92 -3.27
N ILE A 315 11.21 -17.30 -2.06
CA ILE A 315 10.01 -18.11 -1.84
C ILE A 315 8.76 -17.29 -2.14
N ILE A 316 8.73 -16.03 -1.67
CA ILE A 316 7.64 -15.09 -1.94
C ILE A 316 7.49 -14.86 -3.44
N ASP A 317 8.58 -14.55 -4.15
CA ASP A 317 8.58 -14.27 -5.57
C ASP A 317 8.12 -15.48 -6.42
N ARG A 318 8.38 -16.71 -5.97
CA ARG A 318 7.85 -17.93 -6.62
C ARG A 318 6.34 -18.10 -6.44
N ASN A 319 5.80 -17.62 -5.33
CA ASN A 319 4.37 -17.74 -5.00
C ASN A 319 3.52 -16.57 -5.52
N LEU A 320 4.16 -15.47 -5.94
CA LEU A 320 3.52 -14.30 -6.54
C LEU A 320 3.34 -14.44 -8.08
N LYS A 321 3.86 -15.52 -8.66
CA LYS A 321 3.64 -15.90 -10.06
C LYS A 321 2.39 -16.78 -10.14
#